data_cccfbc381d7ed4dd0d400765ce25c5bc
#
_entry.id   cccfbc381d7ed4dd0d400765ce25c5bc
#
_cell.length_a   1.000
_cell.length_b   1.000
_cell.length_c   1.000
_cell.angle_alpha   90.00
_cell.angle_beta   90.00
_cell.angle_gamma   90.00
#
_symmetry.space_group_name_H-M   'P 1'
#
loop_
_entity.id
_entity.type
_entity.pdbx_description
1 polymer ?
#
loop_
_entity_poly.entity_id
_entity_poly.type
_entity_poly.pdbx_seq_one_letter_code
_entity_poly.pdbx_strand_id
1 'polypeptide(L)'
;KKARIAPCPEIRLGHMECSYDSVSGKYVSNWRIEDDGSLSFYIEIPFGCEAEVILPEQESKILEAGSYDFHIRTDKDYRALYSADTPYERLFADERAVEILKKYVPEIYYGTNREDQEAMNKCLNDSKTRAALFRNPTESFDKAIGELRDIRA
;
A
#
# COMPACT_ATOMS: atom_id res chain seq x y z
N LYS A 1 22.03 21.53 -5.56
CA LYS A 1 22.09 20.06 -5.40
C LYS A 1 20.68 19.49 -5.56
N LYS A 2 20.56 18.27 -6.09
CA LYS A 2 19.29 17.61 -6.38
C LYS A 2 19.10 16.40 -5.47
N ALA A 3 17.97 16.35 -4.78
CA ALA A 3 17.52 15.20 -3.98
C ALA A 3 16.34 14.51 -4.67
N ARG A 4 16.00 13.30 -4.23
CA ARG A 4 14.76 12.59 -4.62
C ARG A 4 13.97 12.27 -3.36
N ILE A 5 12.71 12.69 -3.32
CA ILE A 5 11.77 12.47 -2.22
C ILE A 5 10.59 11.68 -2.77
N ALA A 6 10.46 10.43 -2.33
CA ALA A 6 9.41 9.52 -2.79
C ALA A 6 8.79 8.80 -1.58
N PRO A 7 7.89 9.46 -0.83
CA PRO A 7 7.24 8.87 0.32
C PRO A 7 6.31 7.72 -0.11
N CYS A 8 6.28 6.65 0.69
CA CYS A 8 5.44 5.48 0.46
C CYS A 8 4.54 5.26 1.69
N PRO A 9 3.32 5.84 1.71
CA PRO A 9 2.38 5.64 2.81
C PRO A 9 2.01 4.18 3.01
N GLU A 10 1.98 3.75 4.27
CA GLU A 10 1.63 2.39 4.67
C GLU A 10 0.69 2.46 5.88
N ILE A 11 -0.48 1.80 5.80
CA ILE A 11 -1.53 1.85 6.83
C ILE A 11 -1.04 1.42 8.21
N ARG A 12 -0.15 0.44 8.29
CA ARG A 12 0.39 -0.04 9.57
C ARG A 12 1.15 1.02 10.35
N LEU A 13 1.69 2.02 9.67
CA LEU A 13 2.36 3.17 10.27
C LEU A 13 1.39 4.33 10.51
N GLY A 14 0.39 4.50 9.65
CA GLY A 14 -0.59 5.59 9.69
C GLY A 14 0.01 6.96 9.35
N HIS A 15 1.20 7.25 9.85
CA HIS A 15 1.97 8.46 9.56
C HIS A 15 3.47 8.20 9.70
N MET A 16 4.27 9.09 9.13
CA MET A 16 5.72 9.09 9.30
C MET A 16 6.26 10.52 9.27
N GLU A 17 7.19 10.80 10.16
CA GLU A 17 8.01 12.01 10.14
C GLU A 17 9.46 11.62 9.84
N CYS A 18 9.99 12.13 8.76
CA CYS A 18 11.36 11.84 8.31
C CYS A 18 12.10 13.11 8.01
N SER A 19 13.33 13.21 8.49
CA SER A 19 14.22 14.30 8.14
C SER A 19 15.64 13.82 7.87
N TYR A 20 16.35 14.53 6.99
CA TYR A 20 17.72 14.24 6.63
C TYR A 20 18.57 15.52 6.65
N ASP A 21 19.57 15.54 7.52
CA ASP A 21 20.51 16.65 7.61
C ASP A 21 21.63 16.45 6.57
N SER A 22 21.60 17.25 5.51
CA SER A 22 22.63 17.26 4.48
C SER A 22 23.61 18.41 4.70
N VAL A 23 24.75 18.39 4.01
CA VAL A 23 25.71 19.52 4.00
C VAL A 23 25.10 20.82 3.46
N SER A 24 23.96 20.76 2.79
CA SER A 24 23.28 21.94 2.23
C SER A 24 22.06 22.36 3.07
N GLY A 25 21.80 21.69 4.18
CA GLY A 25 20.66 21.95 5.05
C GLY A 25 19.76 20.72 5.22
N LYS A 26 18.67 20.93 5.92
CA LYS A 26 17.74 19.86 6.33
C LYS A 26 16.63 19.66 5.29
N TYR A 27 16.43 18.42 4.86
CA TYR A 27 15.26 17.98 4.13
C TYR A 27 14.24 17.38 5.09
N VAL A 28 12.95 17.62 4.87
CA VAL A 28 11.86 17.00 5.63
C VAL A 28 10.88 16.34 4.66
N SER A 29 10.40 15.16 5.03
CA SER A 29 9.37 14.45 4.28
C SER A 29 8.45 13.73 5.27
N ASN A 30 7.34 14.35 5.59
CA ASN A 30 6.33 13.80 6.48
C ASN A 30 5.10 13.39 5.67
N TRP A 31 4.41 12.36 6.11
CA TRP A 31 3.13 11.98 5.53
C TRP A 31 2.18 11.43 6.59
N ARG A 32 0.89 11.51 6.30
CA ARG A 32 -0.19 10.99 7.14
C ARG A 32 -1.32 10.46 6.26
N ILE A 33 -1.93 9.35 6.68
CA ILE A 33 -3.19 8.86 6.16
C ILE A 33 -4.29 9.46 7.03
N GLU A 34 -5.15 10.28 6.43
CA GLU A 34 -6.23 10.96 7.13
C GLU A 34 -7.42 10.03 7.39
N ASP A 35 -8.33 10.43 8.30
CA ASP A 35 -9.49 9.61 8.67
C ASP A 35 -10.45 9.35 7.50
N ASP A 36 -10.49 10.24 6.49
CA ASP A 36 -11.27 10.08 5.27
C ASP A 36 -10.57 9.23 4.19
N GLY A 37 -9.36 8.74 4.48
CA GLY A 37 -8.52 7.94 3.55
C GLY A 37 -7.69 8.77 2.59
N SER A 38 -7.76 10.09 2.62
CA SER A 38 -6.86 10.96 1.88
C SER A 38 -5.45 10.95 2.45
N LEU A 39 -4.49 11.44 1.69
CA LEU A 39 -3.08 11.50 2.07
C LEU A 39 -2.64 12.95 2.21
N SER A 40 -2.03 13.28 3.34
CA SER A 40 -1.38 14.56 3.56
C SER A 40 0.14 14.40 3.57
N PHE A 41 0.84 15.33 2.92
CA PHE A 41 2.30 15.36 2.88
C PHE A 41 2.80 16.75 3.23
N TYR A 42 3.88 16.79 4.01
CA TYR A 42 4.67 18.00 4.24
C TYR A 42 6.10 17.75 3.81
N ILE A 43 6.61 18.60 2.91
CA ILE A 43 7.95 18.48 2.34
C ILE A 43 8.68 19.81 2.53
N GLU A 44 9.91 19.75 3.03
CA GLU A 44 10.79 20.91 3.14
C GLU A 44 12.11 20.65 2.40
N ILE A 45 12.51 21.61 1.59
CA ILE A 45 13.72 21.56 0.77
C ILE A 45 14.60 22.75 1.18
N PRO A 46 15.86 22.51 1.58
CA PRO A 46 16.74 23.55 2.09
C PRO A 46 17.13 24.55 1.00
N PHE A 47 17.49 25.75 1.43
CA PHE A 47 17.88 26.85 0.55
C PHE A 47 18.98 26.46 -0.44
N GLY A 48 18.86 26.89 -1.68
CA GLY A 48 19.82 26.60 -2.75
C GLY A 48 19.82 25.14 -3.25
N CYS A 49 18.78 24.36 -2.88
CA CYS A 49 18.59 22.99 -3.34
C CYS A 49 17.30 22.85 -4.13
N GLU A 50 17.20 21.75 -4.88
CA GLU A 50 16.00 21.28 -5.54
C GLU A 50 15.76 19.79 -5.22
N ALA A 51 14.52 19.33 -5.31
CA ALA A 51 14.18 17.93 -5.17
C ALA A 51 13.22 17.48 -6.27
N GLU A 52 13.43 16.26 -6.76
CA GLU A 52 12.43 15.52 -7.50
C GLU A 52 11.47 14.89 -6.48
N VAL A 53 10.23 15.32 -6.47
CA VAL A 53 9.20 14.83 -5.58
C VAL A 53 8.26 13.93 -6.36
N ILE A 54 8.08 12.69 -5.88
CA ILE A 54 7.21 11.67 -6.45
C ILE A 54 6.21 11.27 -5.38
N LEU A 55 4.99 11.81 -5.47
CA LEU A 55 3.90 11.45 -4.58
C LEU A 55 3.10 10.27 -5.16
N PRO A 56 2.42 9.47 -4.31
CA PRO A 56 1.58 8.37 -4.77
C PRO A 56 0.56 8.82 -5.82
N GLU A 57 0.45 8.08 -6.91
CA GLU A 57 -0.49 8.34 -8.02
C GLU A 57 -0.34 9.71 -8.69
N GLN A 58 0.79 10.37 -8.49
CA GLN A 58 1.11 11.67 -9.11
C GLN A 58 2.34 11.55 -10.01
N GLU A 59 2.40 12.40 -11.02
CA GLU A 59 3.61 12.58 -11.81
C GLU A 59 4.73 13.23 -10.97
N SER A 60 5.97 12.88 -11.29
CA SER A 60 7.12 13.50 -10.61
C SER A 60 7.18 15.00 -10.89
N LYS A 61 7.53 15.78 -9.89
CA LYS A 61 7.70 17.24 -9.96
C LYS A 61 9.06 17.63 -9.42
N ILE A 62 9.70 18.59 -10.09
CA ILE A 62 10.90 19.25 -9.56
C ILE A 62 10.44 20.44 -8.74
N LEU A 63 10.79 20.46 -7.46
CA LEU A 63 10.50 21.57 -6.55
C LEU A 63 11.79 22.23 -6.11
N GLU A 64 11.77 23.56 -6.02
CA GLU A 64 12.86 24.37 -5.50
C GLU A 64 12.84 24.41 -3.96
N ALA A 65 13.80 25.14 -3.36
CA ALA A 65 13.86 25.36 -1.92
C ALA A 65 12.56 25.98 -1.40
N GLY A 66 12.04 25.44 -0.29
CA GLY A 66 10.79 25.90 0.32
C GLY A 66 10.09 24.79 1.09
N SER A 67 8.94 25.15 1.64
CA SER A 67 8.04 24.23 2.35
C SER A 67 6.76 24.04 1.55
N TYR A 68 6.31 22.80 1.43
CA TYR A 68 5.19 22.41 0.58
C TYR A 68 4.25 21.50 1.34
N ASP A 69 2.96 21.81 1.27
CA ASP A 69 1.87 20.98 1.76
C ASP A 69 1.10 20.41 0.58
N PHE A 70 0.88 19.08 0.59
CA PHE A 70 0.06 18.41 -0.41
C PHE A 70 -1.05 17.64 0.28
N HIS A 71 -2.24 17.69 -0.30
CA HIS A 71 -3.37 16.88 0.11
C HIS A 71 -3.90 16.15 -1.13
N ILE A 72 -3.86 14.81 -1.08
CA ILE A 72 -4.18 13.97 -2.24
C ILE A 72 -5.36 13.07 -1.88
N ARG A 73 -6.42 13.15 -2.69
CA ARG A 73 -7.49 12.15 -2.72
C ARG A 73 -7.13 11.10 -3.75
N THR A 74 -7.31 9.85 -3.38
CA THR A 74 -6.95 8.70 -4.18
C THR A 74 -8.07 7.67 -4.16
N ASP A 75 -8.23 6.93 -5.25
CA ASP A 75 -9.17 5.82 -5.34
C ASP A 75 -8.68 4.58 -4.58
N LYS A 76 -7.40 4.53 -4.23
CA LYS A 76 -6.82 3.47 -3.42
C LYS A 76 -7.17 3.66 -1.95
N ASP A 77 -7.75 2.65 -1.32
CA ASP A 77 -8.04 2.68 0.12
C ASP A 77 -6.77 2.40 0.94
N TYR A 78 -6.08 3.44 1.33
CA TYR A 78 -4.88 3.36 2.18
C TYR A 78 -5.18 2.97 3.63
N ARG A 79 -6.45 2.88 4.05
CA ARG A 79 -6.85 2.41 5.39
C ARG A 79 -7.12 0.91 5.42
N ALA A 80 -7.32 0.28 4.27
CA ALA A 80 -7.49 -1.16 4.19
C ALA A 80 -6.18 -1.87 4.52
N LEU A 81 -6.24 -2.80 5.49
CA LEU A 81 -5.07 -3.58 5.90
C LEU A 81 -4.68 -4.59 4.82
N TYR A 82 -5.65 -5.07 4.06
CA TYR A 82 -5.50 -6.08 3.01
C TYR A 82 -6.09 -5.64 1.69
N SER A 83 -5.51 -6.16 0.60
CA SER A 83 -5.96 -5.97 -0.78
C SER A 83 -5.94 -7.31 -1.53
N ALA A 84 -6.41 -7.30 -2.78
CA ALA A 84 -6.32 -8.47 -3.67
C ALA A 84 -4.87 -8.94 -3.92
N ASP A 85 -3.91 -8.02 -3.80
CA ASP A 85 -2.49 -8.28 -4.05
C ASP A 85 -1.69 -8.58 -2.76
N THR A 86 -2.38 -8.72 -1.62
CA THR A 86 -1.73 -9.09 -0.36
C THR A 86 -1.28 -10.55 -0.41
N PRO A 87 0.01 -10.86 -0.14
CA PRO A 87 0.51 -12.24 -0.13
C PRO A 87 -0.23 -13.13 0.86
N TYR A 88 -0.39 -14.41 0.52
CA TYR A 88 -1.03 -15.39 1.41
C TYR A 88 -0.34 -15.52 2.75
N GLU A 89 0.98 -15.39 2.80
CA GLU A 89 1.74 -15.37 4.05
C GLU A 89 1.16 -14.38 5.07
N ARG A 90 0.83 -13.16 4.63
CA ARG A 90 0.21 -12.14 5.48
C ARG A 90 -1.24 -12.44 5.83
N LEU A 91 -2.02 -12.94 4.84
CA LEU A 91 -3.43 -13.28 5.07
C LEU A 91 -3.58 -14.45 6.04
N PHE A 92 -2.71 -15.45 5.96
CA PHE A 92 -2.77 -16.62 6.84
C PHE A 92 -2.28 -16.35 8.28
N ALA A 93 -1.59 -15.25 8.49
CA ALA A 93 -1.15 -14.79 9.81
C ALA A 93 -2.26 -14.06 10.61
N ASP A 94 -3.37 -13.67 9.97
CA ASP A 94 -4.49 -12.98 10.61
C ASP A 94 -5.74 -13.87 10.62
N GLU A 95 -6.23 -14.23 11.80
CA GLU A 95 -7.41 -15.10 11.96
C GLU A 95 -8.66 -14.52 11.26
N ARG A 96 -8.83 -13.19 11.26
CA ARG A 96 -9.95 -12.52 10.59
C ARG A 96 -9.91 -12.73 9.07
N ALA A 97 -8.71 -12.63 8.48
CA ALA A 97 -8.52 -12.88 7.06
C ALA A 97 -8.71 -14.38 6.75
N VAL A 98 -8.23 -15.27 7.60
CA VAL A 98 -8.40 -16.73 7.47
C VAL A 98 -9.88 -17.13 7.49
N GLU A 99 -10.71 -16.53 8.34
CA GLU A 99 -12.16 -16.81 8.36
C GLU A 99 -12.83 -16.42 7.04
N ILE A 100 -12.47 -15.26 6.47
CA ILE A 100 -12.98 -14.83 5.16
C ILE A 100 -12.54 -15.78 4.04
N LEU A 101 -11.27 -16.20 4.03
CA LEU A 101 -10.76 -17.15 3.04
C LEU A 101 -11.49 -18.48 3.14
N LYS A 102 -11.69 -19.03 4.33
CA LYS A 102 -12.45 -20.27 4.54
C LYS A 102 -13.90 -20.17 4.08
N LYS A 103 -14.50 -18.99 4.24
CA LYS A 103 -15.90 -18.75 3.87
C LYS A 103 -16.12 -18.68 2.35
N TYR A 104 -15.23 -18.02 1.62
CA TYR A 104 -15.44 -17.71 0.21
C TYR A 104 -14.56 -18.49 -0.76
N VAL A 105 -13.34 -18.81 -0.37
CA VAL A 105 -12.31 -19.47 -1.19
C VAL A 105 -11.57 -20.55 -0.39
N PRO A 106 -12.27 -21.53 0.19
CA PRO A 106 -11.67 -22.54 1.04
C PRO A 106 -10.56 -23.34 0.34
N GLU A 107 -10.66 -23.51 -0.97
CA GLU A 107 -9.64 -24.18 -1.79
C GLU A 107 -8.29 -23.46 -1.74
N ILE A 108 -8.27 -22.14 -1.57
CA ILE A 108 -7.03 -21.39 -1.41
C ILE A 108 -6.42 -21.67 -0.04
N TYR A 109 -7.23 -21.62 1.01
CA TYR A 109 -6.74 -21.83 2.37
C TYR A 109 -6.22 -23.24 2.61
N TYR A 110 -6.97 -24.27 2.15
CA TYR A 110 -6.61 -25.67 2.36
C TYR A 110 -5.66 -26.21 1.29
N GLY A 111 -5.66 -25.63 0.07
CA GLY A 111 -4.86 -26.09 -1.06
C GLY A 111 -3.49 -25.43 -1.17
N THR A 112 -3.22 -24.33 -0.47
CA THR A 112 -1.92 -23.66 -0.50
C THR A 112 -0.92 -24.40 0.38
N ASN A 113 0.20 -24.84 -0.22
CA ASN A 113 1.31 -25.43 0.53
C ASN A 113 2.05 -24.34 1.32
N ARG A 114 1.96 -24.38 2.64
CA ARG A 114 2.56 -23.38 3.55
C ARG A 114 4.08 -23.50 3.68
N GLU A 115 4.66 -24.63 3.30
CA GLU A 115 6.10 -24.83 3.28
C GLU A 115 6.75 -24.32 1.98
N ASP A 116 5.92 -24.04 0.97
CA ASP A 116 6.36 -23.51 -0.33
C ASP A 116 6.29 -21.98 -0.33
N GLN A 117 7.45 -21.34 -0.24
CA GLN A 117 7.55 -19.87 -0.21
C GLN A 117 7.00 -19.22 -1.48
N GLU A 118 7.13 -19.86 -2.64
CA GLU A 118 6.55 -19.34 -3.89
C GLU A 118 5.02 -19.35 -3.82
N ALA A 119 4.42 -20.41 -3.29
CA ALA A 119 2.97 -20.49 -3.08
C ALA A 119 2.49 -19.45 -2.07
N MET A 120 3.25 -19.22 -0.99
CA MET A 120 2.91 -18.24 0.06
C MET A 120 3.04 -16.79 -0.41
N ASN A 121 3.87 -16.50 -1.40
CA ASN A 121 4.02 -15.19 -2.00
C ASN A 121 2.92 -14.85 -3.02
N LYS A 122 2.10 -15.82 -3.46
CA LYS A 122 0.95 -15.58 -4.33
C LYS A 122 -0.16 -14.83 -3.57
N CYS A 123 -1.07 -14.23 -4.32
CA CYS A 123 -2.18 -13.45 -3.79
C CYS A 123 -3.52 -13.89 -4.41
N LEU A 124 -4.63 -13.34 -3.90
CA LEU A 124 -5.97 -13.63 -4.44
C LEU A 124 -6.12 -13.19 -5.90
N ASN A 125 -5.45 -12.11 -6.31
CA ASN A 125 -5.50 -11.64 -7.69
C ASN A 125 -4.88 -12.65 -8.66
N ASP A 126 -3.75 -13.28 -8.30
CA ASP A 126 -3.12 -14.35 -9.09
C ASP A 126 -4.06 -15.54 -9.25
N SER A 127 -4.68 -15.99 -8.16
CA SER A 127 -5.58 -17.14 -8.16
C SER A 127 -6.89 -16.84 -8.90
N LYS A 128 -7.43 -15.63 -8.78
CA LYS A 128 -8.58 -15.16 -9.55
C LYS A 128 -8.27 -15.13 -11.04
N THR A 129 -7.13 -14.60 -11.44
CA THR A 129 -6.69 -14.55 -12.84
C THR A 129 -6.55 -15.96 -13.40
N ARG A 130 -5.96 -16.88 -12.65
CA ARG A 130 -5.85 -18.30 -13.04
C ARG A 130 -7.23 -18.94 -13.19
N ALA A 131 -8.14 -18.73 -12.24
CA ALA A 131 -9.50 -19.24 -12.31
C ALA A 131 -10.23 -18.75 -13.57
N ALA A 132 -10.11 -17.47 -13.91
CA ALA A 132 -10.68 -16.87 -15.12
C ALA A 132 -10.13 -17.50 -16.41
N LEU A 133 -8.82 -17.76 -16.48
CA LEU A 133 -8.19 -18.43 -17.63
C LEU A 133 -8.77 -19.82 -17.89
N PHE A 134 -9.14 -20.55 -16.83
CA PHE A 134 -9.78 -21.86 -16.92
C PHE A 134 -11.32 -21.79 -16.97
N ARG A 135 -11.90 -20.59 -17.19
CA ARG A 135 -13.35 -20.32 -17.22
C ARG A 135 -14.08 -20.75 -15.95
N ASN A 136 -13.40 -20.75 -14.80
CA ASN A 136 -14.01 -21.01 -13.51
C ASN A 136 -14.67 -19.72 -12.97
N PRO A 137 -15.73 -19.85 -12.15
CA PRO A 137 -16.37 -18.69 -11.50
C PRO A 137 -15.37 -17.91 -10.63
N THR A 138 -15.40 -16.57 -10.71
CA THR A 138 -14.52 -15.69 -9.93
C THR A 138 -15.26 -14.86 -8.88
N GLU A 139 -16.57 -14.98 -8.78
CA GLU A 139 -17.42 -14.20 -7.88
C GLU A 139 -17.04 -14.37 -6.40
N SER A 140 -16.65 -15.60 -5.99
CA SER A 140 -16.21 -15.88 -4.63
C SER A 140 -14.92 -15.11 -4.27
N PHE A 141 -14.00 -14.92 -5.23
CA PHE A 141 -12.81 -14.11 -5.04
C PHE A 141 -13.17 -12.64 -4.82
N ASP A 142 -14.11 -12.10 -5.59
CA ASP A 142 -14.57 -10.72 -5.44
C ASP A 142 -15.22 -10.46 -4.08
N LYS A 143 -16.00 -11.41 -3.59
CA LYS A 143 -16.59 -11.35 -2.24
C LYS A 143 -15.53 -11.41 -1.15
N ALA A 144 -14.55 -12.31 -1.27
CA ALA A 144 -13.43 -12.40 -0.33
C ALA A 144 -12.62 -11.10 -0.29
N ILE A 145 -12.28 -10.56 -1.46
CA ILE A 145 -11.53 -9.30 -1.58
C ILE A 145 -12.30 -8.14 -0.97
N GLY A 146 -13.63 -8.08 -1.18
CA GLY A 146 -14.50 -7.06 -0.59
C GLY A 146 -14.45 -7.08 0.94
N GLU A 147 -14.71 -8.24 1.57
CA GLU A 147 -14.66 -8.38 3.04
C GLU A 147 -13.26 -8.17 3.61
N LEU A 148 -12.18 -8.59 2.92
CA LEU A 148 -10.81 -8.34 3.35
C LEU A 148 -10.47 -6.85 3.41
N ARG A 149 -11.00 -6.04 2.47
CA ARG A 149 -10.82 -4.58 2.47
C ARG A 149 -11.49 -3.89 3.66
N ASP A 150 -12.48 -4.53 4.27
CA ASP A 150 -13.16 -3.99 5.44
C ASP A 150 -12.39 -4.23 6.75
N ILE A 151 -11.37 -5.09 6.73
CA ILE A 151 -10.46 -5.26 7.88
C ILE A 151 -9.59 -4.01 8.01
N ARG A 152 -9.67 -3.38 9.18
CA ARG A 152 -8.88 -2.20 9.54
C ARG A 152 -7.77 -2.55 10.53
N ALA A 153 -6.72 -1.73 10.50
CA ALA A 153 -5.61 -1.82 11.45
C ALA A 153 -6.07 -1.56 12.89
#